data_616ae03acf44f1dbf65622e95b1f8d24
#
_entry.id   616ae03acf44f1dbf65622e95b1f8d24
#
_cell.length_a   1.000
_cell.length_b   1.000
_cell.length_c   1.000
_cell.angle_alpha   90.00
_cell.angle_beta   90.00
_cell.angle_gamma   90.00
#
_symmetry.space_group_name_H-M   'P 1'
#
loop_
_entity.id
_entity.type
_entity.pdbx_description
1 polymer ?
#
loop_
_entity_poly.entity_id
_entity_poly.type
_entity_poly.pdbx_seq_one_letter_code
_entity_poly.pdbx_strand_id
1 'polypeptide(L)'
;MLLPHREIEWDTYRDPDAVIRTVSTMTEATSKPWKTESSRLFWGSVGTDSFQIGPHFGTMMNYSTCIRITGSVSTAEPGTHIRLIFEMNPYARMFMRFWYGGLLFFILLSLPLQPHAPMGTVVPVCMFLFGQAFIGISFKIQADKAMSILQNVLPPT
;
A
#
# COMPACT_ATOMS: atom_id res chain seq x y z
N MET A 1 -7.52 14.02 7.11
CA MET A 1 -6.69 12.86 7.40
C MET A 1 -5.99 12.46 6.10
N LEU A 2 -4.68 12.68 6.02
CA LEU A 2 -3.88 12.39 4.83
C LEU A 2 -3.53 10.89 4.86
N LEU A 3 -4.24 10.11 4.05
CA LEU A 3 -3.85 8.74 3.79
C LEU A 3 -2.66 8.75 2.83
N PRO A 4 -1.65 7.90 3.04
CA PRO A 4 -0.51 7.84 2.15
C PRO A 4 -0.96 7.40 0.75
N HIS A 5 -0.53 8.18 -0.23
CA HIS A 5 -0.78 7.98 -1.65
C HIS A 5 0.48 8.38 -2.40
N ARG A 6 0.87 7.59 -3.38
CA ARG A 6 2.00 7.88 -4.25
C ARG A 6 1.69 7.44 -5.67
N GLU A 7 1.92 8.31 -6.61
CA GLU A 7 1.78 8.05 -8.03
C GLU A 7 3.15 8.16 -8.70
N ILE A 8 3.43 7.24 -9.62
CA ILE A 8 4.70 7.16 -10.32
C ILE A 8 4.41 6.73 -11.74
N GLU A 9 5.04 7.41 -12.68
CA GLU A 9 4.93 7.13 -14.10
C GLU A 9 6.32 7.01 -14.71
N TRP A 10 6.47 6.10 -15.66
CA TRP A 10 7.68 5.99 -16.48
C TRP A 10 7.38 5.28 -17.79
N ASP A 11 8.27 5.49 -18.75
CA ASP A 11 8.22 4.84 -20.06
C ASP A 11 9.21 3.68 -20.11
N THR A 12 8.86 2.65 -20.87
CA THR A 12 9.73 1.49 -21.13
C THR A 12 9.68 1.13 -22.61
N TYR A 13 10.79 0.63 -23.16
CA TYR A 13 10.84 0.15 -24.56
C TYR A 13 10.11 -1.18 -24.79
N ARG A 14 9.59 -1.80 -23.73
CA ARG A 14 8.86 -3.06 -23.86
C ARG A 14 7.49 -2.84 -24.46
N ASP A 15 7.01 -3.82 -25.18
CA ASP A 15 5.64 -3.89 -25.66
C ASP A 15 4.63 -4.03 -24.50
N PRO A 16 3.43 -3.39 -24.56
CA PRO A 16 2.41 -3.47 -23.52
C PRO A 16 2.09 -4.92 -23.08
N ASP A 17 1.94 -5.83 -24.06
CA ASP A 17 1.66 -7.23 -23.78
C ASP A 17 2.82 -7.93 -23.04
N ALA A 18 4.06 -7.56 -23.34
CA ALA A 18 5.22 -8.08 -22.63
C ALA A 18 5.28 -7.58 -21.19
N VAL A 19 4.89 -6.31 -20.93
CA VAL A 19 4.78 -5.74 -19.59
C VAL A 19 3.74 -6.49 -18.78
N ILE A 20 2.53 -6.64 -19.30
CA ILE A 20 1.42 -7.34 -18.63
C ILE A 20 1.79 -8.81 -18.36
N ARG A 21 2.38 -9.50 -19.33
CA ARG A 21 2.84 -10.89 -19.17
C ARG A 21 3.90 -11.01 -18.08
N THR A 22 4.82 -10.07 -18.01
CA THR A 22 5.86 -10.05 -16.97
C THR A 22 5.25 -9.86 -15.59
N VAL A 23 4.33 -8.91 -15.41
CA VAL A 23 3.62 -8.69 -14.15
C VAL A 23 2.81 -9.94 -13.77
N SER A 24 2.14 -10.58 -14.73
CA SER A 24 1.36 -11.79 -14.51
C SER A 24 2.21 -12.97 -14.00
N THR A 25 3.43 -13.14 -14.49
CA THR A 25 4.33 -14.22 -14.00
C THR A 25 4.75 -14.03 -12.54
N MET A 26 4.85 -12.78 -12.08
CA MET A 26 5.22 -12.44 -10.72
C MET A 26 4.02 -12.37 -9.76
N THR A 27 2.81 -12.40 -10.31
CA THR A 27 1.57 -12.24 -9.55
C THR A 27 0.86 -13.57 -9.40
N GLU A 28 0.44 -13.89 -8.19
CA GLU A 28 -0.45 -15.02 -7.91
C GLU A 28 -1.89 -14.56 -7.95
N ALA A 29 -2.70 -15.18 -8.80
CA ALA A 29 -4.14 -14.96 -8.87
C ALA A 29 -4.82 -15.63 -7.65
N THR A 30 -4.65 -15.07 -6.47
CA THR A 30 -5.21 -15.61 -5.24
C THR A 30 -6.18 -14.63 -4.61
N SER A 31 -7.39 -15.12 -4.35
CA SER A 31 -8.40 -14.42 -3.55
C SER A 31 -8.13 -14.45 -2.05
N LYS A 32 -7.08 -15.16 -1.58
CA LYS A 32 -6.80 -15.40 -0.16
C LYS A 32 -5.40 -14.90 0.22
N PRO A 33 -5.29 -13.65 0.73
CA PRO A 33 -4.00 -13.01 1.05
C PRO A 33 -3.24 -13.64 2.22
N TRP A 34 -3.80 -14.62 2.93
CA TRP A 34 -3.19 -15.30 4.09
C TRP A 34 -2.55 -16.65 3.76
N LYS A 35 -2.57 -17.13 2.51
CA LYS A 35 -1.81 -18.31 2.12
C LYS A 35 -0.34 -17.94 1.93
N THR A 36 0.49 -18.37 2.86
CA THR A 36 1.92 -18.01 2.99
C THR A 36 2.86 -18.84 2.10
N GLU A 37 2.36 -19.77 1.30
CA GLU A 37 3.18 -20.74 0.56
C GLU A 37 3.50 -20.34 -0.90
N SER A 38 3.29 -19.08 -1.26
CA SER A 38 3.56 -18.63 -2.62
C SER A 38 5.02 -18.23 -2.79
N SER A 39 5.66 -18.77 -3.81
CA SER A 39 6.97 -18.32 -4.30
C SER A 39 6.90 -17.00 -5.09
N ARG A 40 5.71 -16.45 -5.31
CA ARG A 40 5.51 -15.25 -6.11
C ARG A 40 5.59 -13.99 -5.23
N LEU A 41 6.08 -12.91 -5.82
CA LEU A 41 6.35 -11.65 -5.12
C LEU A 41 5.10 -10.81 -4.86
N PHE A 42 4.06 -11.00 -5.68
CA PHE A 42 2.82 -10.26 -5.61
C PHE A 42 1.61 -11.20 -5.63
N TRP A 43 0.50 -10.73 -5.10
CA TRP A 43 -0.83 -11.34 -5.23
C TRP A 43 -1.79 -10.32 -5.83
N GLY A 44 -2.78 -10.76 -6.60
CA GLY A 44 -3.76 -9.85 -7.17
C GLY A 44 -4.35 -10.32 -8.48
N SER A 45 -4.82 -9.37 -9.27
CA SER A 45 -5.40 -9.59 -10.58
C SER A 45 -4.65 -8.80 -11.65
N VAL A 46 -4.44 -9.43 -12.78
CA VAL A 46 -3.81 -8.80 -13.95
C VAL A 46 -4.80 -8.90 -15.10
N GLY A 47 -5.18 -7.76 -15.68
CA GLY A 47 -6.01 -7.61 -16.87
C GLY A 47 -5.18 -7.47 -18.14
N THR A 48 -5.78 -6.98 -19.20
CA THR A 48 -5.14 -6.79 -20.51
C THR A 48 -4.26 -5.53 -20.57
N ASP A 49 -4.70 -4.46 -19.90
CA ASP A 49 -4.09 -3.11 -19.93
C ASP A 49 -3.89 -2.52 -18.53
N SER A 50 -4.30 -3.27 -17.51
CA SER A 50 -4.24 -2.82 -16.13
C SER A 50 -4.03 -4.01 -15.19
N PHE A 51 -3.47 -3.73 -14.01
CA PHE A 51 -3.29 -4.72 -12.97
C PHE A 51 -3.50 -4.13 -11.59
N GLN A 52 -3.95 -4.96 -10.67
CA GLN A 52 -4.11 -4.61 -9.28
C GLN A 52 -3.43 -5.65 -8.42
N ILE A 53 -2.32 -5.26 -7.82
CA ILE A 53 -1.45 -6.18 -7.08
C ILE A 53 -1.15 -5.66 -5.68
N GLY A 54 -0.87 -6.59 -4.78
CA GLY A 54 -0.37 -6.31 -3.44
C GLY A 54 0.93 -7.08 -3.20
N PRO A 55 1.90 -6.51 -2.49
CA PRO A 55 3.16 -7.19 -2.22
C PRO A 55 2.95 -8.37 -1.28
N HIS A 56 3.66 -9.47 -1.55
CA HIS A 56 3.65 -10.68 -0.74
C HIS A 56 4.92 -10.83 0.13
N PHE A 57 5.71 -9.78 0.22
CA PHE A 57 6.93 -9.78 1.01
C PHE A 57 6.70 -9.16 2.40
N GLY A 58 6.67 -9.99 3.41
CA GLY A 58 6.59 -9.54 4.81
C GLY A 58 6.98 -10.65 5.77
N THR A 59 8.06 -10.43 6.48
CA THR A 59 8.42 -11.22 7.64
C THR A 59 7.70 -10.67 8.88
N MET A 60 7.15 -11.54 9.72
CA MET A 60 6.59 -11.34 11.07
C MET A 60 5.25 -10.62 11.24
N MET A 61 4.87 -9.70 10.40
CA MET A 61 3.48 -9.29 10.29
C MET A 61 3.06 -9.53 8.86
N ASN A 62 2.39 -10.63 8.60
CA ASN A 62 1.78 -10.98 7.30
C ASN A 62 0.69 -9.97 6.86
N TYR A 63 0.82 -8.74 7.27
CA TYR A 63 0.03 -7.59 6.84
C TYR A 63 0.70 -6.90 5.65
N SER A 64 1.21 -7.70 4.71
CA SER A 64 1.52 -7.26 3.35
C SER A 64 0.32 -6.63 2.63
N THR A 65 -0.79 -6.55 3.34
CA THR A 65 -2.06 -6.00 2.91
C THR A 65 -2.19 -4.49 3.10
N CYS A 66 -1.14 -3.80 3.59
CA CYS A 66 -1.25 -2.34 3.83
C CYS A 66 -1.27 -1.55 2.54
N ILE A 67 -0.57 -1.99 1.49
CA ILE A 67 -0.56 -1.32 0.20
C ILE A 67 -1.27 -2.13 -0.88
N ARG A 68 -1.92 -1.39 -1.77
CA ARG A 68 -2.46 -1.83 -3.04
C ARG A 68 -1.76 -1.02 -4.13
N ILE A 69 -1.31 -1.70 -5.16
CA ILE A 69 -0.67 -1.11 -6.33
C ILE A 69 -1.62 -1.31 -7.49
N THR A 70 -2.13 -0.22 -8.03
CA THR A 70 -2.91 -0.24 -9.28
C THR A 70 -2.01 0.27 -10.38
N GLY A 71 -1.79 -0.55 -11.39
CA GLY A 71 -1.00 -0.20 -12.57
C GLY A 71 -1.89 -0.11 -13.80
N SER A 72 -1.66 0.89 -14.64
CA SER A 72 -2.19 0.98 -15.98
C SER A 72 -1.04 1.03 -16.99
N VAL A 73 -1.26 0.37 -18.11
CA VAL A 73 -0.29 0.20 -19.19
C VAL A 73 -0.92 0.74 -20.45
N SER A 74 -0.28 1.70 -21.08
CA SER A 74 -0.75 2.30 -22.34
C SER A 74 0.38 2.35 -23.34
N THR A 75 0.03 2.26 -24.62
CA THR A 75 0.99 2.44 -25.71
C THR A 75 1.52 3.87 -25.73
N ALA A 76 2.83 4.01 -25.80
CA ALA A 76 3.51 5.26 -26.04
C ALA A 76 4.52 5.08 -27.19
N GLU A 77 4.79 6.10 -27.97
CA GLU A 77 5.82 6.01 -29.00
C GLU A 77 7.09 6.73 -28.51
N PRO A 78 8.23 6.01 -28.41
CA PRO A 78 8.42 4.58 -28.64
C PRO A 78 8.25 3.74 -27.35
N GLY A 79 7.33 2.75 -27.37
CA GLY A 79 7.21 1.75 -26.32
C GLY A 79 5.92 1.81 -25.50
N THR A 80 6.02 1.77 -24.18
CA THR A 80 4.89 1.64 -23.26
C THR A 80 5.01 2.63 -22.11
N HIS A 81 3.95 3.35 -21.84
CA HIS A 81 3.79 4.19 -20.66
C HIS A 81 3.17 3.37 -19.53
N ILE A 82 3.84 3.35 -18.39
CA ILE A 82 3.40 2.64 -17.18
C ILE A 82 3.10 3.68 -16.12
N ARG A 83 1.88 3.64 -15.59
CA ARG A 83 1.45 4.46 -14.46
C ARG A 83 1.11 3.56 -13.28
N LEU A 84 1.75 3.79 -12.14
CA LEU A 84 1.51 3.08 -10.90
C LEU A 84 0.94 3.99 -9.83
N ILE A 85 -0.12 3.54 -9.21
CA ILE A 85 -0.76 4.21 -8.08
C ILE A 85 -0.63 3.31 -6.86
N PHE A 86 0.10 3.78 -5.87
CA PHE A 86 0.25 3.13 -4.57
C PHE A 86 -0.76 3.72 -3.59
N GLU A 87 -1.65 2.90 -3.12
CA GLU A 87 -2.68 3.29 -2.16
C GLU A 87 -2.71 2.35 -0.96
N MET A 88 -3.28 2.84 0.14
CA MET A 88 -3.58 1.98 1.27
C MET A 88 -4.74 1.03 0.91
N ASN A 89 -4.58 -0.25 1.24
CA ASN A 89 -5.62 -1.25 1.09
C ASN A 89 -6.92 -0.80 1.80
N PRO A 90 -8.11 -1.00 1.19
CA PRO A 90 -9.39 -0.61 1.78
C PRO A 90 -9.62 -1.13 3.19
N TYR A 91 -9.22 -2.36 3.50
CA TYR A 91 -9.35 -2.94 4.85
C TYR A 91 -8.47 -2.21 5.87
N ALA A 92 -7.21 -1.93 5.52
CA ALA A 92 -6.31 -1.15 6.36
C ALA A 92 -6.85 0.27 6.55
N ARG A 93 -7.39 0.88 5.49
CA ARG A 93 -8.04 2.20 5.52
C ARG A 93 -9.25 2.23 6.45
N MET A 94 -10.10 1.20 6.39
CA MET A 94 -11.27 1.07 7.26
C MET A 94 -10.86 0.87 8.72
N PHE A 95 -9.89 -0.01 8.99
CA PHE A 95 -9.33 -0.22 10.33
C PHE A 95 -8.79 1.09 10.93
N MET A 96 -8.04 1.86 10.13
CA MET A 96 -7.50 3.12 10.58
C MET A 96 -8.57 4.18 10.89
N ARG A 97 -9.62 4.25 10.09
CA ARG A 97 -10.76 5.15 10.38
C ARG A 97 -11.42 4.78 11.72
N PHE A 98 -11.62 3.48 11.96
CA PHE A 98 -12.17 3.00 13.22
C PHE A 98 -11.24 3.32 14.40
N TRP A 99 -9.93 3.04 14.24
CA TRP A 99 -8.92 3.33 15.25
C TRP A 99 -8.86 4.81 15.64
N TYR A 100 -8.79 5.69 14.66
CA TYR A 100 -8.76 7.11 14.92
C TYR A 100 -10.08 7.66 15.45
N GLY A 101 -11.21 7.13 15.00
CA GLY A 101 -12.51 7.43 15.57
C GLY A 101 -12.59 7.08 17.06
N GLY A 102 -12.07 5.90 17.44
CA GLY A 102 -11.96 5.48 18.83
C GLY A 102 -11.06 6.40 19.66
N LEU A 103 -9.88 6.74 19.15
CA LEU A 103 -8.97 7.66 19.85
C LEU A 103 -9.60 9.04 20.04
N LEU A 104 -10.26 9.59 19.01
CA LEU A 104 -10.96 10.85 19.11
C LEU A 104 -12.06 10.81 20.16
N PHE A 105 -12.84 9.74 20.16
CA PHE A 105 -13.88 9.52 21.18
C PHE A 105 -13.29 9.51 22.60
N PHE A 106 -12.18 8.80 22.82
CA PHE A 106 -11.48 8.81 24.12
C PHE A 106 -10.97 10.20 24.52
N ILE A 107 -10.42 10.96 23.57
CA ILE A 107 -9.99 12.34 23.81
C ILE A 107 -11.17 13.19 24.27
N LEU A 108 -12.29 13.12 23.57
CA LEU A 108 -13.49 13.90 23.92
C LEU A 108 -14.05 13.53 25.29
N LEU A 109 -14.06 12.25 25.64
CA LEU A 109 -14.49 11.80 26.98
C LEU A 109 -13.55 12.24 28.10
N SER A 110 -12.26 12.39 27.82
CA SER A 110 -11.26 12.78 28.80
C SER A 110 -11.20 14.28 29.06
N LEU A 111 -11.72 15.12 28.15
CA LEU A 111 -11.70 16.58 28.28
C LEU A 111 -12.30 17.11 29.61
N PRO A 112 -13.50 16.67 30.05
CA PRO A 112 -14.08 17.15 31.31
C PRO A 112 -13.30 16.69 32.55
N LEU A 113 -12.46 15.64 32.42
CA LEU A 113 -11.67 15.07 33.52
C LEU A 113 -10.25 15.66 33.62
N GLN A 114 -9.86 16.53 32.66
CA GLN A 114 -8.50 17.08 32.56
C GLN A 114 -7.93 17.67 33.89
N PRO A 115 -8.68 18.43 34.71
CA PRO A 115 -8.09 18.98 35.92
C PRO A 115 -7.60 17.90 36.92
N HIS A 116 -8.15 16.70 36.83
CA HIS A 116 -7.85 15.60 37.76
C HIS A 116 -7.03 14.45 37.12
N ALA A 117 -7.02 14.34 35.78
CA ALA A 117 -6.39 13.24 35.07
C ALA A 117 -5.83 13.65 33.69
N PRO A 118 -4.76 14.46 33.63
CA PRO A 118 -4.20 14.92 32.35
C PRO A 118 -3.70 13.78 31.46
N MET A 119 -3.31 12.64 32.04
CA MET A 119 -2.90 11.46 31.30
C MET A 119 -3.98 10.86 30.40
N GLY A 120 -5.24 11.08 30.72
CA GLY A 120 -6.39 10.64 29.91
C GLY A 120 -6.40 11.24 28.51
N THR A 121 -5.81 12.43 28.32
CA THR A 121 -5.71 13.08 26.99
C THR A 121 -4.34 12.85 26.34
N VAL A 122 -3.27 12.89 27.12
CA VAL A 122 -1.90 12.76 26.62
C VAL A 122 -1.69 11.40 25.94
N VAL A 123 -2.12 10.32 26.56
CA VAL A 123 -1.92 8.97 26.01
C VAL A 123 -2.59 8.78 24.65
N PRO A 124 -3.89 9.08 24.44
CA PRO A 124 -4.51 8.97 23.11
C PRO A 124 -3.87 9.87 22.05
N VAL A 125 -3.42 11.07 22.41
CA VAL A 125 -2.72 11.98 21.49
C VAL A 125 -1.39 11.36 21.06
N CYS A 126 -0.60 10.85 21.99
CA CYS A 126 0.64 10.15 21.69
C CYS A 126 0.40 8.92 20.80
N MET A 127 -0.62 8.12 21.09
CA MET A 127 -1.01 6.95 20.28
C MET A 127 -1.44 7.37 18.86
N PHE A 128 -2.12 8.50 18.72
CA PHE A 128 -2.49 9.03 17.41
C PHE A 128 -1.26 9.40 16.59
N LEU A 129 -0.35 10.18 17.17
CA LEU A 129 0.89 10.61 16.51
C LEU A 129 1.79 9.41 16.15
N PHE A 130 1.96 8.48 17.07
CA PHE A 130 2.72 7.25 16.84
C PHE A 130 2.10 6.42 15.71
N GLY A 131 0.78 6.24 15.73
CA GLY A 131 0.06 5.53 14.67
C GLY A 131 0.25 6.16 13.29
N GLN A 132 0.20 7.51 13.18
CA GLN A 132 0.45 8.22 11.93
C GLN A 132 1.89 8.00 11.42
N ALA A 133 2.88 8.16 12.30
CA ALA A 133 4.29 7.94 11.96
C ALA A 133 4.54 6.50 11.50
N PHE A 134 4.03 5.52 12.24
CA PHE A 134 4.19 4.11 11.94
C PHE A 134 3.62 3.73 10.58
N ILE A 135 2.42 4.21 10.25
CA ILE A 135 1.77 3.94 8.96
C ILE A 135 2.53 4.61 7.82
N GLY A 136 2.91 5.87 7.99
CA GLY A 136 3.66 6.60 6.96
C GLY A 136 5.00 5.91 6.63
N ILE A 137 5.73 5.50 7.65
CA ILE A 137 7.01 4.79 7.51
C ILE A 137 6.78 3.41 6.87
N SER A 138 5.82 2.64 7.36
CA SER A 138 5.53 1.30 6.82
C SER A 138 5.09 1.36 5.35
N PHE A 139 4.23 2.32 5.00
CA PHE A 139 3.82 2.55 3.63
C PHE A 139 5.01 2.89 2.72
N LYS A 140 5.87 3.82 3.16
CA LYS A 140 7.05 4.25 2.40
C LYS A 140 7.98 3.06 2.13
N ILE A 141 8.34 2.29 3.17
CA ILE A 141 9.24 1.14 3.05
C ILE A 141 8.67 0.11 2.06
N GLN A 142 7.39 -0.22 2.16
CA GLN A 142 6.76 -1.19 1.28
C GLN A 142 6.64 -0.67 -0.16
N ALA A 143 6.28 0.60 -0.34
CA ALA A 143 6.20 1.23 -1.65
C ALA A 143 7.57 1.29 -2.34
N ASP A 144 8.62 1.70 -1.62
CA ASP A 144 9.97 1.75 -2.16
C ASP A 144 10.50 0.36 -2.54
N LYS A 145 10.22 -0.67 -1.73
CA LYS A 145 10.59 -2.05 -2.03
C LYS A 145 9.85 -2.59 -3.26
N ALA A 146 8.54 -2.38 -3.33
CA ALA A 146 7.74 -2.80 -4.48
C ALA A 146 8.18 -2.09 -5.76
N MET A 147 8.47 -0.79 -5.67
CA MET A 147 8.99 0.02 -6.76
C MET A 147 10.34 -0.52 -7.26
N SER A 148 11.27 -0.80 -6.36
CA SER A 148 12.58 -1.37 -6.70
C SER A 148 12.45 -2.70 -7.47
N ILE A 149 11.54 -3.58 -7.04
CA ILE A 149 11.29 -4.84 -7.72
C ILE A 149 10.72 -4.61 -9.13
N LEU A 150 9.72 -3.74 -9.24
CA LEU A 150 9.08 -3.44 -10.52
C LEU A 150 10.05 -2.77 -11.51
N GLN A 151 10.86 -1.81 -11.06
CA GLN A 151 11.85 -1.15 -11.91
C GLN A 151 12.98 -2.09 -12.35
N ASN A 152 13.39 -3.04 -11.51
CA ASN A 152 14.38 -4.05 -11.90
C ASN A 152 13.88 -4.97 -13.01
N VAL A 153 12.59 -5.23 -13.05
CA VAL A 153 11.96 -6.13 -14.02
C VAL A 153 11.45 -5.37 -15.25
N LEU A 154 11.02 -4.14 -15.05
CA LEU A 154 10.52 -3.22 -16.09
C LEU A 154 11.38 -1.94 -16.07
N PRO A 155 12.61 -2.01 -16.58
CA PRO A 155 13.52 -0.86 -16.51
C PRO A 155 12.94 0.33 -17.27
N PRO A 156 13.08 1.55 -16.70
CA PRO A 156 12.75 2.78 -17.39
C PRO A 156 13.67 2.99 -18.62
N THR A 157 13.18 3.72 -19.59
CA THR A 157 13.93 4.15 -20.80
C THR A 157 15.04 5.11 -20.45
#